data_8c16ef172e0bf07ba6527b59bab6cb43
#
_entry.id   8c16ef172e0bf07ba6527b59bab6cb43
#
_cell.length_a   1.000
_cell.length_b   1.000
_cell.length_c   1.000
_cell.angle_alpha   90.00
_cell.angle_beta   90.00
_cell.angle_gamma   90.00
#
_symmetry.space_group_name_H-M   'P 1'
#
loop_
_entity.id
_entity.type
_entity.pdbx_description
1 polymer ?
#
loop_
_entity_poly.entity_id
_entity_poly.type
_entity_poly.pdbx_seq_one_letter_code
_entity_poly.pdbx_strand_id
1 'polypeptide(L)'
;MNALIIYAHPEPASFNGALKDAAVAAIVAAGHQVEVSDLYGERFNPVAGRHDFTTVADPARFHYQGEQMLATQQDGFSDEIKREHARVNRA
;
A
#
# COMPACT_ATOMS: atom_id res chain seq x y z
N MET A 1 2.45 18.72 8.25
CA MET A 1 2.77 17.85 7.09
C MET A 1 2.37 16.43 7.42
N ASN A 2 1.82 15.73 6.46
CA ASN A 2 1.50 14.31 6.60
C ASN A 2 2.58 13.50 5.91
N ALA A 3 3.10 12.49 6.60
CA ALA A 3 4.12 11.60 6.08
C ALA A 3 3.57 10.17 5.99
N LEU A 4 4.05 9.41 5.02
CA LEU A 4 3.78 7.99 4.90
C LEU A 4 5.09 7.23 4.90
N ILE A 5 5.18 6.22 5.77
CA ILE A 5 6.29 5.27 5.77
C ILE A 5 5.76 3.94 5.25
N ILE A 6 6.38 3.44 4.20
CA ILE A 6 6.08 2.12 3.65
C ILE A 6 7.16 1.16 4.15
N TYR A 7 6.74 0.11 4.83
CA TYR A 7 7.61 -0.82 5.53
C TYR A 7 7.18 -2.25 5.26
N ALA A 8 8.13 -3.13 5.02
CA ALA A 8 7.85 -4.55 4.83
C ALA A 8 9.02 -5.37 5.36
N HIS A 9 8.82 -6.07 6.47
CA HIS A 9 9.80 -6.99 7.02
C HIS A 9 9.11 -8.01 7.91
N PRO A 10 9.49 -9.30 7.84
CA PRO A 10 8.88 -10.35 8.65
C PRO A 10 9.25 -10.29 10.13
N GLU A 11 10.36 -9.61 10.48
CA GLU A 11 10.81 -9.53 11.87
C GLU A 11 10.70 -8.10 12.42
N PRO A 12 9.80 -7.86 13.40
CA PRO A 12 9.65 -6.52 14.00
C PRO A 12 10.92 -6.01 14.70
N ALA A 13 11.75 -6.91 15.21
CA ALA A 13 13.01 -6.56 15.89
C ALA A 13 14.19 -6.40 14.92
N SER A 14 13.92 -6.35 13.61
CA SER A 14 14.95 -6.16 12.59
C SER A 14 15.53 -4.75 12.59
N PHE A 15 16.65 -4.57 11.87
CA PHE A 15 17.20 -3.25 11.62
C PHE A 15 16.20 -2.34 10.89
N ASN A 16 15.49 -2.87 9.89
CA ASN A 16 14.45 -2.11 9.19
C ASN A 16 13.31 -1.70 10.12
N GLY A 17 12.92 -2.57 11.05
CA GLY A 17 11.93 -2.24 12.07
C GLY A 17 12.42 -1.10 12.98
N ALA A 18 13.68 -1.13 13.39
CA ALA A 18 14.28 -0.08 14.20
C ALA A 18 14.35 1.26 13.45
N LEU A 19 14.67 1.23 12.16
CA LEU A 19 14.65 2.43 11.31
C LEU A 19 13.25 3.02 11.20
N LYS A 20 12.25 2.18 10.99
CA LYS A 20 10.84 2.60 10.93
C LYS A 20 10.43 3.26 12.23
N ASP A 21 10.72 2.64 13.37
CA ASP A 21 10.37 3.18 14.69
C ASP A 21 11.07 4.53 14.96
N ALA A 22 12.34 4.64 14.61
CA ALA A 22 13.09 5.89 14.75
C ALA A 22 12.50 7.00 13.87
N ALA A 23 12.12 6.68 12.64
CA ALA A 23 11.52 7.64 11.73
C ALA A 23 10.15 8.12 12.24
N VAL A 24 9.30 7.22 12.73
CA VAL A 24 8.01 7.58 13.33
C VAL A 24 8.23 8.53 14.51
N ALA A 25 9.13 8.19 15.42
CA ALA A 25 9.40 9.02 16.61
C ALA A 25 9.90 10.40 16.22
N ALA A 26 10.79 10.51 15.25
CA ALA A 26 11.32 11.78 14.79
C ALA A 26 10.26 12.67 14.13
N ILE A 27 9.40 12.07 13.29
CA ILE A 27 8.33 12.79 12.60
C ILE A 27 7.30 13.32 13.60
N VAL A 28 6.90 12.50 14.56
CA VAL A 28 5.95 12.90 15.62
C VAL A 28 6.57 13.99 16.49
N ALA A 29 7.84 13.86 16.89
CA ALA A 29 8.54 14.86 17.69
C ALA A 29 8.65 16.21 16.99
N ALA A 30 8.72 16.21 15.66
CA ALA A 30 8.74 17.43 14.85
C ALA A 30 7.34 18.07 14.66
N GLY A 31 6.29 17.48 15.22
CA GLY A 31 4.93 18.00 15.13
C GLY A 31 4.18 17.62 13.87
N HIS A 32 4.66 16.63 13.12
CA HIS A 32 4.00 16.14 11.91
C HIS A 32 3.19 14.89 12.21
N GLN A 33 2.23 14.61 11.30
CA GLN A 33 1.47 13.37 11.32
C GLN A 33 2.17 12.31 10.46
N VAL A 34 2.08 11.04 10.88
CA VAL A 34 2.68 9.93 10.15
C VAL A 34 1.72 8.75 10.12
N GLU A 35 1.59 8.14 8.93
CA GLU A 35 0.97 6.83 8.76
C GLU A 35 2.06 5.82 8.38
N VAL A 36 1.84 4.56 8.75
CA VAL A 36 2.74 3.46 8.39
C VAL A 36 1.94 2.42 7.62
N SER A 37 2.39 2.10 6.40
CA SER A 37 1.94 0.91 5.67
C SER A 37 2.88 -0.24 6.04
N ASP A 38 2.47 -1.06 7.01
CA ASP A 38 3.19 -2.28 7.38
C ASP A 38 2.71 -3.42 6.48
N LEU A 39 3.29 -3.51 5.29
CA LEU A 39 2.80 -4.42 4.25
C LEU A 39 2.88 -5.88 4.68
N TYR A 40 3.95 -6.28 5.35
CA TYR A 40 4.08 -7.66 5.83
C TYR A 40 3.12 -7.94 6.99
N GLY A 41 3.06 -7.05 7.98
CA GLY A 41 2.18 -7.20 9.14
C GLY A 41 0.70 -7.18 8.76
N GLU A 42 0.33 -6.41 7.76
CA GLU A 42 -1.03 -6.32 7.21
C GLU A 42 -1.34 -7.43 6.19
N ARG A 43 -0.38 -8.30 5.90
CA ARG A 43 -0.50 -9.40 4.94
C ARG A 43 -0.85 -8.90 3.52
N PHE A 44 -0.27 -7.80 3.12
CA PHE A 44 -0.43 -7.30 1.76
C PHE A 44 0.11 -8.33 0.76
N ASN A 45 -0.65 -8.63 -0.29
CA ASN A 45 -0.22 -9.55 -1.33
C ASN A 45 0.58 -8.78 -2.41
N PRO A 46 1.91 -8.91 -2.44
CA PRO A 46 2.74 -8.17 -3.39
C PRO A 46 2.74 -8.75 -4.79
N VAL A 47 2.19 -9.96 -4.96
CA VAL A 47 2.15 -10.62 -6.26
C VAL A 47 1.04 -10.00 -7.10
N ALA A 48 1.39 -9.41 -8.25
CA ALA A 48 0.41 -8.83 -9.16
C ALA A 48 -0.49 -9.92 -9.75
N GLY A 49 -1.80 -9.68 -9.78
CA GLY A 49 -2.75 -10.65 -10.29
C GLY A 49 -4.18 -10.11 -10.31
N ARG A 50 -5.12 -10.98 -10.69
CA ARG A 50 -6.53 -10.60 -10.75
C ARG A 50 -7.12 -10.18 -9.41
N HIS A 51 -6.55 -10.64 -8.30
CA HIS A 51 -7.00 -10.27 -6.96
C HIS A 51 -6.83 -8.77 -6.65
N ASP A 52 -6.03 -8.05 -7.44
CA ASP A 52 -5.86 -6.60 -7.29
C ASP A 52 -7.09 -5.82 -7.78
N PHE A 53 -8.02 -6.48 -8.45
CA PHE A 53 -9.15 -5.85 -9.12
C PHE A 53 -10.48 -6.49 -8.73
N THR A 54 -11.53 -5.68 -8.67
CA THR A 54 -12.92 -6.13 -8.54
C THR A 54 -13.62 -6.15 -9.90
N THR A 55 -13.01 -5.60 -10.95
CA THR A 55 -13.51 -5.57 -12.32
C THR A 55 -12.71 -6.50 -13.20
N VAL A 56 -13.29 -6.92 -14.33
CA VAL A 56 -12.64 -7.78 -15.31
C VAL A 56 -12.83 -7.17 -16.69
N ALA A 57 -11.72 -6.76 -17.32
CA ALA A 57 -11.75 -6.22 -18.68
C ALA A 57 -11.82 -7.35 -19.72
N ASP A 58 -11.05 -8.41 -19.51
CA ASP A 58 -11.01 -9.58 -20.39
C ASP A 58 -10.95 -10.85 -19.53
N PRO A 59 -12.03 -11.64 -19.48
CA PRO A 59 -12.05 -12.86 -18.67
C PRO A 59 -11.17 -13.98 -19.23
N ALA A 60 -10.87 -13.95 -20.53
CA ALA A 60 -10.07 -14.98 -21.18
C ALA A 60 -8.56 -14.75 -21.01
N ARG A 61 -8.12 -13.50 -20.86
CA ARG A 61 -6.72 -13.15 -20.81
C ARG A 61 -6.46 -12.02 -19.82
N PHE A 62 -5.60 -12.27 -18.86
CA PHE A 62 -5.20 -11.24 -17.89
C PHE A 62 -4.11 -10.36 -18.51
N HIS A 63 -4.47 -9.09 -18.75
CA HIS A 63 -3.53 -8.05 -19.18
C HIS A 63 -3.54 -6.92 -18.16
N TYR A 64 -2.46 -6.81 -17.39
CA TYR A 64 -2.44 -5.99 -16.18
C TYR A 64 -2.79 -4.52 -16.46
N GLN A 65 -2.17 -3.94 -17.50
CA GLN A 65 -2.43 -2.55 -17.86
C GLN A 65 -3.87 -2.30 -18.30
N GLY A 66 -4.47 -3.25 -19.04
CA GLY A 66 -5.87 -3.17 -19.43
C GLY A 66 -6.82 -3.23 -18.23
N GLU A 67 -6.50 -4.08 -17.26
CA GLU A 67 -7.26 -4.16 -16.02
C GLU A 67 -7.12 -2.90 -15.18
N GLN A 68 -5.92 -2.30 -15.11
CA GLN A 68 -5.69 -1.04 -14.42
C GLN A 68 -6.49 0.11 -15.05
N MET A 69 -6.55 0.15 -16.36
CA MET A 69 -7.30 1.19 -17.08
C MET A 69 -8.79 1.09 -16.76
N LEU A 70 -9.37 -0.10 -16.85
CA LEU A 70 -10.77 -0.31 -16.51
C LEU A 70 -11.05 0.01 -15.04
N ALA A 71 -10.20 -0.45 -14.14
CA ALA A 71 -10.34 -0.21 -12.71
C ALA A 71 -10.28 1.28 -12.37
N THR A 72 -9.42 2.04 -13.05
CA THR A 72 -9.35 3.49 -12.87
C THR A 72 -10.65 4.17 -13.27
N GLN A 73 -11.30 3.69 -14.35
CA GLN A 73 -12.57 4.24 -14.83
C GLN A 73 -13.76 3.85 -13.95
N GLN A 74 -13.75 2.66 -13.35
CA GLN A 74 -14.90 2.06 -12.67
C GLN A 74 -14.69 1.87 -11.16
N ASP A 75 -13.64 2.44 -10.58
CA ASP A 75 -13.29 2.24 -9.17
C ASP A 75 -13.13 0.76 -8.82
N GLY A 76 -12.46 0.03 -9.71
CA GLY A 76 -12.39 -1.43 -9.70
C GLY A 76 -11.14 -2.02 -9.07
N PHE A 77 -10.39 -1.27 -8.26
CA PHE A 77 -9.28 -1.83 -7.48
C PHE A 77 -9.80 -2.57 -6.25
N SER A 78 -9.06 -3.58 -5.79
CA SER A 78 -9.38 -4.26 -4.54
C SER A 78 -9.34 -3.30 -3.35
N ASP A 79 -10.00 -3.66 -2.26
CA ASP A 79 -9.99 -2.83 -1.04
C ASP A 79 -8.58 -2.63 -0.49
N GLU A 80 -7.74 -3.66 -0.58
CA GLU A 80 -6.34 -3.60 -0.17
C GLU A 80 -5.57 -2.53 -0.96
N ILE A 81 -5.74 -2.49 -2.27
CA ILE A 81 -5.09 -1.50 -3.14
C ILE A 81 -5.68 -0.11 -2.89
N LYS A 82 -6.98 0.02 -2.76
CA LYS A 82 -7.64 1.30 -2.47
C LYS A 82 -7.15 1.90 -1.14
N ARG A 83 -6.94 1.07 -0.14
CA ARG A 83 -6.40 1.51 1.15
C ARG A 83 -5.01 2.12 0.97
N GLU A 84 -4.14 1.47 0.21
CA GLU A 84 -2.79 1.98 -0.04
C GLU A 84 -2.82 3.25 -0.89
N HIS A 85 -3.68 3.33 -1.91
CA HIS A 85 -3.89 4.56 -2.68
C HIS A 85 -4.30 5.73 -1.78
N ALA A 86 -5.22 5.48 -0.85
CA ALA A 86 -5.68 6.51 0.07
C ALA A 86 -4.56 7.01 0.98
N ARG A 87 -3.71 6.10 1.47
CA ARG A 87 -2.55 6.46 2.31
C ARG A 87 -1.56 7.34 1.54
N VAL A 88 -1.26 6.98 0.30
CA VAL A 88 -0.37 7.78 -0.57
C VAL A 88 -0.97 9.17 -0.81
N ASN A 89 -2.27 9.24 -1.08
CA ASN A 89 -2.94 10.50 -1.39
C ASN A 89 -3.03 11.43 -0.18
N ARG A 90 -3.02 10.88 1.05
CA ARG A 90 -3.00 11.69 2.27
C ARG A 90 -1.62 12.21 2.64
N ALA A 91 -0.59 11.58 2.12
CA ALA A 91 0.79 11.93 2.44
C ALA A 91 1.23 13.30 1.87
#